data_e518b14173fcb03c0e2178f6002cf8c7
#
_entry.id   e518b14173fcb03c0e2178f6002cf8c7
#
_cell.length_a   1.000
_cell.length_b   1.000
_cell.length_c   1.000
_cell.angle_alpha   90.00
_cell.angle_beta   90.00
_cell.angle_gamma   90.00
#
_symmetry.space_group_name_H-M   'P 1'
#
loop_
_entity.id
_entity.type
_entity.pdbx_description
1 polymer ?
#
loop_
_entity_poly.entity_id
_entity_poly.type
_entity_poly.pdbx_seq_one_letter_code
_entity_poly.pdbx_strand_id
1 'polypeptide(L)'
;VDAEELLLLKNEKELKIEFIGNSITCGMGADTAEIPCGTGEWYDQHNAYLAYGPRIARALNANFILNSVSGIGMYRNWNDENIDEPIMPQVYENLYLDLDSSKKYSFVYNPDIVSICLGTNDLSDGDGVKERLPFDENKFVTNYISFIDKIYNHYPTTKIALLNSPMITGEKSEVLLECLKKVKNHFNETHAISIFEFNTITPNGCGSHPDLNDHKKMTEQLIPFFKNL
;
A
#
# COMPACT_ATOMS: atom_id res chain seq x y z
N VAL A 1 -4.82 10.78 -30.35
CA VAL A 1 -6.20 11.07 -29.93
C VAL A 1 -6.80 11.99 -30.95
N ASP A 2 -7.86 11.52 -31.63
CA ASP A 2 -8.63 12.29 -32.60
C ASP A 2 -9.72 13.05 -31.84
N ALA A 3 -9.38 14.21 -31.32
CA ALA A 3 -10.32 15.06 -30.60
C ALA A 3 -10.10 16.52 -31.04
N GLU A 4 -11.18 17.23 -31.31
CA GLU A 4 -11.15 18.65 -31.66
C GLU A 4 -10.90 19.54 -30.44
N GLU A 5 -11.24 19.07 -29.22
CA GLU A 5 -11.10 19.81 -27.98
C GLU A 5 -10.89 18.85 -26.79
N LEU A 6 -10.03 19.25 -25.85
CA LEU A 6 -9.89 18.62 -24.55
C LEU A 6 -10.67 19.41 -23.50
N LEU A 7 -11.75 18.83 -23.01
CA LEU A 7 -12.53 19.43 -21.93
C LEU A 7 -11.90 19.14 -20.58
N LEU A 8 -11.73 20.16 -19.76
CA LEU A 8 -11.35 19.99 -18.36
C LEU A 8 -12.50 19.30 -17.60
N LEU A 9 -12.21 18.13 -17.06
CA LEU A 9 -13.13 17.49 -16.13
C LEU A 9 -13.25 18.35 -14.87
N LYS A 10 -14.47 18.79 -14.55
CA LYS A 10 -14.75 19.37 -13.24
C LYS A 10 -14.65 18.26 -12.22
N ASN A 11 -13.65 18.35 -11.35
CA ASN A 11 -13.50 17.42 -10.26
C ASN A 11 -14.42 17.85 -9.11
N GLU A 12 -15.59 17.21 -9.01
CA GLU A 12 -16.60 17.53 -7.99
C GLU A 12 -16.35 16.78 -6.66
N LYS A 13 -15.33 15.90 -6.63
CA LYS A 13 -15.03 15.13 -5.43
C LYS A 13 -14.09 15.91 -4.54
N GLU A 14 -14.51 16.16 -3.30
CA GLU A 14 -13.73 16.89 -2.31
C GLU A 14 -12.67 16.01 -1.65
N LEU A 15 -13.05 14.79 -1.24
CA LEU A 15 -12.14 13.86 -0.55
C LEU A 15 -11.08 13.29 -1.51
N LYS A 16 -9.83 13.33 -1.08
CA LYS A 16 -8.66 12.81 -1.80
C LYS A 16 -7.93 11.78 -0.94
N ILE A 17 -7.69 10.60 -1.50
CA ILE A 17 -7.00 9.52 -0.79
C ILE A 17 -5.79 9.06 -1.59
N GLU A 18 -4.65 8.94 -0.94
CA GLU A 18 -3.48 8.25 -1.46
C GLU A 18 -3.39 6.86 -0.82
N PHE A 19 -3.24 5.81 -1.65
CA PHE A 19 -3.00 4.45 -1.20
C PHE A 19 -1.57 4.06 -1.52
N ILE A 20 -0.77 3.86 -0.48
CA ILE A 20 0.61 3.39 -0.58
C ILE A 20 0.65 1.91 -0.18
N GLY A 21 1.29 1.07 -1.00
CA GLY A 21 1.33 -0.35 -0.69
C GLY A 21 2.18 -1.20 -1.63
N ASN A 22 1.93 -2.49 -1.55
CA ASN A 22 2.64 -3.51 -2.31
C ASN A 22 1.68 -4.24 -3.29
N SER A 23 1.95 -5.51 -3.58
CA SER A 23 1.14 -6.37 -4.47
C SER A 23 -0.35 -6.41 -4.12
N ILE A 24 -0.71 -6.33 -2.83
CA ILE A 24 -2.11 -6.28 -2.39
C ILE A 24 -2.78 -5.00 -2.91
N THR A 25 -2.10 -3.88 -2.83
CA THR A 25 -2.60 -2.58 -3.33
C THR A 25 -2.60 -2.53 -4.85
N CYS A 26 -1.62 -3.18 -5.51
CA CYS A 26 -1.59 -3.36 -6.97
C CYS A 26 -2.70 -4.28 -7.48
N GLY A 27 -3.36 -5.06 -6.61
CA GLY A 27 -4.35 -6.05 -7.01
C GLY A 27 -3.75 -7.25 -7.75
N MET A 28 -2.53 -7.67 -7.34
CA MET A 28 -1.86 -8.85 -7.91
C MET A 28 -2.69 -10.09 -7.65
N GLY A 29 -2.86 -10.94 -8.69
CA GLY A 29 -3.58 -12.19 -8.61
C GLY A 29 -5.08 -12.08 -8.36
N ALA A 30 -5.65 -10.88 -8.44
CA ALA A 30 -7.02 -10.64 -8.01
C ALA A 30 -8.08 -11.14 -9.00
N ASP A 31 -7.84 -10.99 -10.30
CA ASP A 31 -8.84 -11.26 -11.34
C ASP A 31 -8.57 -12.58 -12.07
N THR A 32 -8.77 -13.67 -11.34
CA THR A 32 -8.48 -15.03 -11.85
C THR A 32 -9.42 -15.50 -12.95
N ALA A 33 -10.54 -14.80 -13.16
CA ALA A 33 -11.50 -15.09 -14.24
C ALA A 33 -11.02 -14.53 -15.58
N GLU A 34 -10.51 -13.28 -15.60
CA GLU A 34 -9.97 -12.67 -16.82
C GLU A 34 -8.57 -13.18 -17.12
N ILE A 35 -7.70 -13.26 -16.13
CA ILE A 35 -6.33 -13.74 -16.25
C ILE A 35 -6.12 -14.92 -15.28
N PRO A 36 -6.32 -16.15 -15.71
CA PRO A 36 -6.11 -17.34 -14.89
C PRO A 36 -4.66 -17.43 -14.38
N CYS A 37 -4.48 -17.97 -13.19
CA CYS A 37 -3.16 -18.11 -12.57
C CYS A 37 -2.16 -18.84 -13.48
N GLY A 38 -0.96 -18.28 -13.63
CA GLY A 38 0.09 -18.85 -14.46
C GLY A 38 -0.11 -18.65 -15.96
N THR A 39 -1.02 -17.76 -16.38
CA THR A 39 -1.20 -17.36 -17.77
C THR A 39 -0.85 -15.88 -17.97
N GLY A 40 -0.50 -15.48 -19.21
CA GLY A 40 -0.04 -14.14 -19.51
C GLY A 40 1.33 -13.81 -18.91
N GLU A 41 1.70 -12.53 -18.96
CA GLU A 41 2.86 -12.02 -18.28
C GLU A 41 2.51 -11.71 -16.81
N TRP A 42 3.51 -11.71 -15.91
CA TRP A 42 3.22 -11.52 -14.49
C TRP A 42 2.51 -10.19 -14.18
N TYR A 43 2.78 -9.13 -14.93
CA TYR A 43 2.12 -7.83 -14.76
C TYR A 43 0.64 -7.84 -15.22
N ASP A 44 0.24 -8.78 -16.12
CA ASP A 44 -1.16 -8.97 -16.50
C ASP A 44 -2.02 -9.46 -15.33
N GLN A 45 -1.39 -10.12 -14.33
CA GLN A 45 -2.07 -10.59 -13.14
C GLN A 45 -2.53 -9.46 -12.19
N HIS A 46 -2.26 -8.18 -12.50
CA HIS A 46 -2.58 -7.06 -11.65
C HIS A 46 -3.87 -6.37 -12.09
N ASN A 47 -4.84 -6.25 -11.17
CA ASN A 47 -6.06 -5.46 -11.38
C ASN A 47 -6.24 -4.43 -10.26
N ALA A 48 -5.43 -3.37 -10.30
CA ALA A 48 -5.44 -2.32 -9.27
C ALA A 48 -6.80 -1.60 -9.19
N TYR A 49 -7.52 -1.42 -10.30
CA TYR A 49 -8.83 -0.75 -10.32
C TYR A 49 -9.88 -1.48 -9.48
N LEU A 50 -9.82 -2.81 -9.42
CA LEU A 50 -10.71 -3.65 -8.62
C LEU A 50 -10.12 -4.07 -7.27
N ALA A 51 -8.93 -3.59 -6.92
CA ALA A 51 -8.34 -3.75 -5.59
C ALA A 51 -9.08 -2.90 -4.53
N TYR A 52 -8.80 -3.15 -3.26
CA TYR A 52 -9.49 -2.54 -2.11
C TYR A 52 -9.46 -0.99 -2.14
N GLY A 53 -8.32 -0.39 -2.47
CA GLY A 53 -8.15 1.07 -2.44
C GLY A 53 -9.11 1.82 -3.37
N PRO A 54 -9.11 1.56 -4.69
CA PRO A 54 -10.05 2.17 -5.61
C PRO A 54 -11.52 1.83 -5.32
N ARG A 55 -11.80 0.67 -4.74
CA ARG A 55 -13.17 0.32 -4.28
C ARG A 55 -13.62 1.21 -3.13
N ILE A 56 -12.76 1.47 -2.14
CA ILE A 56 -13.01 2.41 -1.04
C ILE A 56 -13.26 3.81 -1.60
N ALA A 57 -12.36 4.29 -2.48
CA ALA A 57 -12.49 5.62 -3.06
C ALA A 57 -13.82 5.80 -3.79
N ARG A 58 -14.26 4.81 -4.58
CA ARG A 58 -15.59 4.85 -5.23
C ARG A 58 -16.73 4.85 -4.22
N ALA A 59 -16.65 4.03 -3.17
CA ALA A 59 -17.69 3.95 -2.13
C ALA A 59 -17.81 5.24 -1.31
N LEU A 60 -16.72 6.00 -1.17
CA LEU A 60 -16.67 7.27 -0.45
C LEU A 60 -16.82 8.50 -1.38
N ASN A 61 -17.04 8.30 -2.66
CA ASN A 61 -17.02 9.35 -3.68
C ASN A 61 -15.74 10.21 -3.60
N ALA A 62 -14.58 9.56 -3.41
CA ALA A 62 -13.27 10.19 -3.29
C ALA A 62 -12.47 10.12 -4.60
N ASN A 63 -11.59 11.09 -4.83
CA ASN A 63 -10.48 10.94 -5.75
C ASN A 63 -9.40 10.08 -5.11
N PHE A 64 -8.61 9.38 -5.93
CA PHE A 64 -7.52 8.59 -5.41
C PHE A 64 -6.31 8.56 -6.33
N ILE A 65 -5.16 8.31 -5.73
CA ILE A 65 -3.94 7.87 -6.41
C ILE A 65 -3.44 6.58 -5.74
N LEU A 66 -2.73 5.76 -6.51
CA LEU A 66 -2.09 4.55 -6.05
C LEU A 66 -0.58 4.69 -6.21
N ASN A 67 0.16 4.56 -5.12
CA ASN A 67 1.61 4.48 -5.09
C ASN A 67 2.01 3.11 -4.55
N SER A 68 2.07 2.12 -5.45
CA SER A 68 2.28 0.72 -5.07
C SER A 68 3.16 -0.02 -6.05
N VAL A 69 4.00 -0.91 -5.51
CA VAL A 69 4.89 -1.79 -6.29
C VAL A 69 4.82 -3.19 -5.69
N SER A 70 4.60 -4.21 -6.52
CA SER A 70 4.59 -5.60 -6.06
C SER A 70 5.96 -6.01 -5.52
N GLY A 71 5.97 -6.70 -4.39
CA GLY A 71 7.22 -7.14 -3.74
C GLY A 71 7.85 -6.10 -2.82
N ILE A 72 7.49 -4.81 -2.93
CA ILE A 72 8.14 -3.74 -2.16
C ILE A 72 7.81 -3.80 -0.67
N GLY A 73 8.78 -3.45 0.16
CA GLY A 73 8.65 -3.35 1.61
C GLY A 73 9.10 -2.01 2.17
N MET A 74 9.16 -1.95 3.50
CA MET A 74 9.51 -0.76 4.26
C MET A 74 11.03 -0.69 4.54
N TYR A 75 11.69 -1.84 4.77
CA TYR A 75 13.14 -1.91 4.94
C TYR A 75 13.79 -3.03 4.13
N ARG A 76 13.01 -3.98 3.66
CA ARG A 76 13.41 -5.05 2.74
C ARG A 76 12.22 -5.53 1.90
N ASN A 77 12.49 -6.00 0.70
CA ASN A 77 11.48 -6.48 -0.23
C ASN A 77 11.16 -7.97 -0.01
N TRP A 78 10.20 -8.52 -0.77
CA TRP A 78 9.74 -9.90 -0.61
C TRP A 78 10.88 -10.93 -0.58
N ASN A 79 11.87 -10.80 -1.44
CA ASN A 79 12.98 -11.75 -1.59
C ASN A 79 14.33 -11.04 -1.74
N ASP A 80 14.42 -9.80 -1.24
CA ASP A 80 15.62 -8.97 -1.28
C ASP A 80 15.81 -8.20 0.03
N GLU A 81 17.01 -8.22 0.56
CA GLU A 81 17.38 -7.52 1.81
C GLU A 81 17.74 -6.03 1.57
N ASN A 82 17.14 -5.40 0.57
CA ASN A 82 17.46 -4.06 0.07
C ASN A 82 18.90 -3.96 -0.45
N ILE A 83 19.30 -4.95 -1.26
CA ILE A 83 20.59 -5.03 -1.91
C ILE A 83 20.46 -4.67 -3.37
N ASP A 84 19.58 -5.38 -4.10
CA ASP A 84 19.40 -5.24 -5.55
C ASP A 84 18.19 -4.36 -5.88
N GLU A 85 17.18 -4.37 -5.04
CA GLU A 85 15.90 -3.69 -5.27
C GLU A 85 15.64 -2.59 -4.23
N PRO A 86 15.13 -1.42 -4.66
CA PRO A 86 14.82 -0.34 -3.74
C PRO A 86 13.57 -0.64 -2.91
N ILE A 87 13.54 -0.11 -1.69
CA ILE A 87 12.38 -0.13 -0.80
C ILE A 87 11.50 1.13 -0.99
N MET A 88 10.25 1.09 -0.54
CA MET A 88 9.30 2.21 -0.71
C MET A 88 9.85 3.57 -0.23
N PRO A 89 10.52 3.69 0.94
CA PRO A 89 11.09 4.98 1.38
C PRO A 89 12.14 5.60 0.46
N GLN A 90 12.80 4.79 -0.37
CA GLN A 90 13.84 5.24 -1.30
C GLN A 90 13.25 5.79 -2.62
N VAL A 91 12.09 5.30 -3.02
CA VAL A 91 11.51 5.58 -4.36
C VAL A 91 10.26 6.45 -4.32
N TYR A 92 9.64 6.65 -3.15
CA TYR A 92 8.37 7.37 -2.99
C TYR A 92 8.37 8.78 -3.62
N GLU A 93 9.49 9.47 -3.57
CA GLU A 93 9.63 10.82 -4.15
C GLU A 93 9.92 10.82 -5.66
N ASN A 94 10.08 9.65 -6.28
CA ASN A 94 10.34 9.53 -7.70
C ASN A 94 9.05 9.21 -8.46
N LEU A 95 8.87 9.84 -9.63
CA LEU A 95 7.61 9.82 -10.38
C LEU A 95 7.10 8.41 -10.70
N TYR A 96 8.01 7.45 -10.94
CA TYR A 96 7.65 6.08 -11.33
C TYR A 96 7.94 5.05 -10.24
N LEU A 97 8.19 5.49 -9.00
CA LEU A 97 8.55 4.60 -7.89
C LEU A 97 9.76 3.70 -8.23
N ASP A 98 10.74 4.25 -8.92
CA ASP A 98 12.00 3.63 -9.31
C ASP A 98 13.21 4.44 -8.80
N LEU A 99 14.43 4.00 -9.11
CA LEU A 99 15.65 4.67 -8.69
C LEU A 99 16.04 5.89 -9.57
N ASP A 100 15.27 6.23 -10.60
CA ASP A 100 15.52 7.42 -11.42
C ASP A 100 15.13 8.69 -10.68
N SER A 101 16.02 9.18 -9.84
CA SER A 101 15.83 10.40 -9.07
C SER A 101 15.81 11.69 -9.90
N SER A 102 16.04 11.61 -11.22
CA SER A 102 15.95 12.76 -12.13
C SER A 102 14.49 13.15 -12.41
N LYS A 103 13.55 12.23 -12.17
CA LYS A 103 12.10 12.42 -12.37
C LYS A 103 11.38 12.43 -11.03
N LYS A 104 11.30 13.59 -10.40
CA LYS A 104 10.60 13.74 -9.11
C LYS A 104 9.11 13.85 -9.27
N TYR A 105 8.38 13.24 -8.34
CA TYR A 105 6.94 13.45 -8.17
C TYR A 105 6.68 14.84 -7.59
N SER A 106 5.66 15.51 -8.07
CA SER A 106 5.43 16.94 -7.73
C SER A 106 4.67 17.15 -6.42
N PHE A 107 4.05 16.14 -5.85
CA PHE A 107 3.24 16.19 -4.62
C PHE A 107 2.09 17.20 -4.61
N VAL A 108 1.64 17.66 -5.79
CA VAL A 108 0.53 18.63 -5.92
C VAL A 108 -0.84 18.03 -5.62
N TYR A 109 -0.93 16.70 -5.51
CA TYR A 109 -2.21 16.02 -5.25
C TYR A 109 -2.80 16.40 -3.89
N ASN A 110 -1.99 16.54 -2.87
CA ASN A 110 -2.33 16.94 -1.50
C ASN A 110 -3.54 16.15 -0.95
N PRO A 111 -3.36 14.87 -0.59
CA PRO A 111 -4.43 14.01 -0.10
C PRO A 111 -4.89 14.39 1.30
N ASP A 112 -6.19 14.23 1.58
CA ASP A 112 -6.75 14.36 2.93
C ASP A 112 -6.37 13.15 3.80
N ILE A 113 -6.24 11.98 3.17
CA ILE A 113 -5.87 10.73 3.84
C ILE A 113 -4.77 10.03 3.03
N VAL A 114 -3.71 9.62 3.71
CA VAL A 114 -2.70 8.68 3.19
C VAL A 114 -2.87 7.35 3.90
N SER A 115 -3.21 6.32 3.14
CA SER A 115 -3.37 4.94 3.62
C SER A 115 -2.12 4.14 3.28
N ILE A 116 -1.49 3.51 4.26
CA ILE A 116 -0.26 2.73 4.08
C ILE A 116 -0.51 1.28 4.47
N CYS A 117 -0.31 0.36 3.52
CA CYS A 117 -0.41 -1.09 3.72
C CYS A 117 0.92 -1.76 3.32
N LEU A 118 1.90 -1.68 4.19
CA LEU A 118 3.25 -2.23 4.03
C LEU A 118 3.66 -3.05 5.27
N GLY A 119 4.62 -3.96 5.08
CA GLY A 119 5.12 -4.88 6.13
C GLY A 119 4.95 -6.34 5.76
N THR A 120 4.05 -6.68 4.82
CA THR A 120 3.86 -8.06 4.35
C THR A 120 5.16 -8.66 3.83
N ASN A 121 5.87 -7.92 2.98
CA ASN A 121 7.11 -8.37 2.35
C ASN A 121 8.28 -8.36 3.33
N ASP A 122 8.31 -7.40 4.25
CA ASP A 122 9.32 -7.32 5.31
C ASP A 122 9.29 -8.56 6.22
N LEU A 123 8.08 -9.09 6.50
CA LEU A 123 7.86 -10.27 7.36
C LEU A 123 7.79 -11.59 6.58
N SER A 124 7.91 -11.56 5.26
CA SER A 124 7.92 -12.77 4.43
C SER A 124 9.17 -13.62 4.68
N ASP A 125 9.01 -14.94 4.60
CA ASP A 125 10.12 -15.89 4.61
C ASP A 125 10.81 -16.03 3.24
N GLY A 126 10.34 -15.25 2.22
CA GLY A 126 10.84 -15.34 0.86
C GLY A 126 10.42 -16.61 0.12
N ASP A 127 11.20 -16.99 -0.89
CA ASP A 127 10.96 -18.20 -1.72
C ASP A 127 11.63 -19.46 -1.17
N GLY A 128 12.37 -19.37 -0.08
CA GLY A 128 13.15 -20.46 0.50
C GLY A 128 14.43 -20.81 -0.28
N VAL A 129 14.79 -20.06 -1.31
CA VAL A 129 16.00 -20.25 -2.13
C VAL A 129 17.07 -19.23 -1.75
N LYS A 130 16.71 -17.94 -1.73
CA LYS A 130 17.60 -16.90 -1.21
C LYS A 130 17.60 -16.91 0.32
N GLU A 131 18.76 -16.68 0.92
CA GLU A 131 18.87 -16.53 2.38
C GLU A 131 18.02 -15.33 2.82
N ARG A 132 17.25 -15.55 3.89
CA ARG A 132 16.40 -14.53 4.50
C ARG A 132 16.87 -14.26 5.91
N LEU A 133 17.29 -13.03 6.19
CA LEU A 133 17.70 -12.64 7.54
C LEU A 133 16.50 -12.61 8.51
N PRO A 134 16.70 -12.81 9.82
CA PRO A 134 15.65 -12.58 10.80
C PRO A 134 15.05 -11.17 10.64
N PHE A 135 13.74 -11.03 10.93
CA PHE A 135 13.08 -9.73 10.89
C PHE A 135 13.69 -8.77 11.93
N ASP A 136 14.11 -7.61 11.46
CA ASP A 136 14.65 -6.54 12.30
C ASP A 136 13.57 -5.49 12.60
N GLU A 137 12.91 -5.66 13.74
CA GLU A 137 11.85 -4.79 14.21
C GLU A 137 12.29 -3.33 14.33
N ASN A 138 13.49 -3.09 14.88
CA ASN A 138 13.99 -1.73 15.08
C ASN A 138 14.22 -1.03 13.74
N LYS A 139 14.80 -1.73 12.78
CA LYS A 139 15.01 -1.20 11.43
C LYS A 139 13.70 -0.92 10.73
N PHE A 140 12.71 -1.82 10.85
CA PHE A 140 11.37 -1.63 10.30
C PHE A 140 10.69 -0.39 10.87
N VAL A 141 10.63 -0.27 12.20
CA VAL A 141 9.98 0.86 12.88
C VAL A 141 10.69 2.19 12.57
N THR A 142 12.04 2.21 12.58
CA THR A 142 12.82 3.41 12.27
C THR A 142 12.57 3.88 10.83
N ASN A 143 12.58 2.96 9.86
CA ASN A 143 12.29 3.30 8.46
C ASN A 143 10.86 3.79 8.29
N TYR A 144 9.90 3.18 8.99
CA TYR A 144 8.50 3.58 8.92
C TYR A 144 8.29 5.00 9.47
N ILE A 145 8.90 5.32 10.61
CA ILE A 145 8.86 6.67 11.20
C ILE A 145 9.44 7.69 10.21
N SER A 146 10.64 7.43 9.71
CA SER A 146 11.30 8.32 8.73
C SER A 146 10.47 8.48 7.44
N PHE A 147 9.76 7.44 7.02
CA PHE A 147 8.88 7.50 5.86
C PHE A 147 7.64 8.37 6.13
N ILE A 148 7.03 8.25 7.29
CA ILE A 148 5.89 9.09 7.70
C ILE A 148 6.32 10.56 7.84
N ASP A 149 7.49 10.85 8.41
CA ASP A 149 8.05 12.20 8.43
C ASP A 149 8.20 12.78 7.02
N LYS A 150 8.67 11.97 6.07
CA LYS A 150 8.74 12.35 4.66
C LYS A 150 7.36 12.69 4.09
N ILE A 151 6.34 11.89 4.39
CA ILE A 151 4.96 12.15 3.95
C ILE A 151 4.45 13.47 4.55
N TYR A 152 4.66 13.72 5.84
CA TYR A 152 4.24 14.97 6.49
C TYR A 152 5.01 16.19 5.98
N ASN A 153 6.25 16.04 5.55
CA ASN A 153 6.98 17.13 4.89
C ASN A 153 6.32 17.57 3.57
N HIS A 154 5.71 16.64 2.84
CA HIS A 154 4.97 16.95 1.61
C HIS A 154 3.50 17.32 1.87
N TYR A 155 2.85 16.68 2.86
CA TYR A 155 1.43 16.80 3.18
C TYR A 155 1.21 17.04 4.68
N PRO A 156 1.49 18.25 5.19
CA PRO A 156 1.52 18.51 6.64
C PRO A 156 0.19 18.29 7.37
N THR A 157 -0.93 18.31 6.66
CA THR A 157 -2.28 18.23 7.24
C THR A 157 -2.98 16.91 6.94
N THR A 158 -2.35 16.00 6.20
CA THR A 158 -2.94 14.71 5.87
C THR A 158 -3.16 13.85 7.11
N LYS A 159 -4.20 13.04 7.11
CA LYS A 159 -4.40 12.01 8.13
C LYS A 159 -3.76 10.71 7.64
N ILE A 160 -3.06 10.01 8.52
CA ILE A 160 -2.43 8.74 8.15
C ILE A 160 -3.22 7.56 8.71
N ALA A 161 -3.52 6.61 7.82
CA ALA A 161 -4.14 5.33 8.13
C ALA A 161 -3.13 4.20 7.89
N LEU A 162 -2.65 3.58 8.96
CA LEU A 162 -1.78 2.41 8.90
C LEU A 162 -2.65 1.16 8.88
N LEU A 163 -2.51 0.33 7.87
CA LEU A 163 -3.22 -0.93 7.74
C LEU A 163 -2.25 -2.08 8.01
N ASN A 164 -2.66 -3.05 8.85
CA ASN A 164 -1.92 -4.30 8.90
C ASN A 164 -2.10 -5.10 7.59
N SER A 165 -1.45 -6.25 7.47
CA SER A 165 -1.59 -7.06 6.26
C SER A 165 -2.74 -8.07 6.38
N PRO A 166 -3.65 -8.15 5.38
CA PRO A 166 -4.65 -9.21 5.36
C PRO A 166 -4.08 -10.60 5.04
N MET A 167 -2.84 -10.66 4.54
CA MET A 167 -2.16 -11.92 4.14
C MET A 167 -1.30 -12.52 5.24
N ILE A 168 -1.04 -11.80 6.33
CA ILE A 168 -0.22 -12.27 7.45
C ILE A 168 -1.13 -12.70 8.58
N THR A 169 -0.84 -13.85 9.19
CA THR A 169 -1.61 -14.42 10.31
C THR A 169 -0.69 -14.83 11.47
N GLY A 170 -1.29 -15.11 12.63
CA GLY A 170 -0.57 -15.59 13.81
C GLY A 170 0.48 -14.60 14.31
N GLU A 171 1.59 -15.12 14.82
CA GLU A 171 2.66 -14.34 15.45
C GLU A 171 3.19 -13.19 14.58
N LYS A 172 3.33 -13.41 13.27
CA LYS A 172 3.78 -12.36 12.34
C LYS A 172 2.80 -11.19 12.25
N SER A 173 1.49 -11.46 12.33
CA SER A 173 0.46 -10.40 12.36
C SER A 173 0.55 -9.59 13.65
N GLU A 174 0.76 -10.25 14.78
CA GLU A 174 0.95 -9.60 16.08
C GLU A 174 2.21 -8.72 16.08
N VAL A 175 3.33 -9.24 15.56
CA VAL A 175 4.58 -8.47 15.41
C VAL A 175 4.37 -7.24 14.54
N LEU A 176 3.70 -7.37 13.38
CA LEU A 176 3.40 -6.21 12.52
C LEU A 176 2.56 -5.18 13.27
N LEU A 177 1.51 -5.61 13.95
CA LEU A 177 0.61 -4.71 14.68
C LEU A 177 1.35 -3.96 15.80
N GLU A 178 2.22 -4.64 16.55
CA GLU A 178 3.05 -4.00 17.58
C GLU A 178 4.03 -2.98 16.98
N CYS A 179 4.64 -3.28 15.83
CA CYS A 179 5.46 -2.31 15.10
C CYS A 179 4.64 -1.07 14.71
N LEU A 180 3.45 -1.24 14.13
CA LEU A 180 2.59 -0.13 13.75
C LEU A 180 2.14 0.70 14.95
N LYS A 181 1.89 0.08 16.11
CA LYS A 181 1.62 0.78 17.38
C LYS A 181 2.81 1.62 17.84
N LYS A 182 4.04 1.09 17.73
CA LYS A 182 5.26 1.86 18.05
C LYS A 182 5.43 3.07 17.14
N VAL A 183 5.19 2.89 15.85
CA VAL A 183 5.17 3.99 14.87
C VAL A 183 4.13 5.04 15.24
N LYS A 184 2.88 4.64 15.47
CA LYS A 184 1.80 5.55 15.90
C LYS A 184 2.18 6.31 17.17
N ASN A 185 2.72 5.62 18.17
CA ASN A 185 3.09 6.23 19.46
C ASN A 185 4.17 7.30 19.33
N HIS A 186 5.06 7.17 18.36
CA HIS A 186 6.07 8.19 18.06
C HIS A 186 5.45 9.54 17.68
N PHE A 187 4.30 9.53 17.00
CA PHE A 187 3.62 10.72 16.49
C PHE A 187 2.47 11.23 17.39
N ASN A 188 2.18 10.57 18.50
CA ASN A 188 0.99 10.84 19.33
C ASN A 188 0.79 12.32 19.75
N GLU A 189 1.88 13.06 19.96
CA GLU A 189 1.83 14.46 20.37
C GLU A 189 1.79 15.44 19.21
N THR A 190 2.06 14.98 18.00
CA THR A 190 2.25 15.84 16.82
C THR A 190 1.20 15.63 15.74
N HIS A 191 0.80 14.38 15.50
CA HIS A 191 -0.07 14.01 14.38
C HIS A 191 -1.04 12.88 14.74
N ALA A 192 -2.25 12.94 14.17
CA ALA A 192 -3.24 11.88 14.34
C ALA A 192 -2.99 10.74 13.35
N ILE A 193 -2.49 9.60 13.85
CA ILE A 193 -2.35 8.36 13.09
C ILE A 193 -3.36 7.34 13.57
N SER A 194 -4.09 6.74 12.65
CA SER A 194 -5.05 5.67 12.94
C SER A 194 -4.52 4.33 12.44
N ILE A 195 -4.78 3.26 13.19
CA ILE A 195 -4.42 1.88 12.79
C ILE A 195 -5.70 1.11 12.53
N PHE A 196 -5.70 0.34 11.45
CA PHE A 196 -6.74 -0.63 11.14
C PHE A 196 -6.14 -2.04 11.12
N GLU A 197 -6.83 -2.95 11.78
CA GLU A 197 -6.51 -4.37 11.80
C GLU A 197 -7.56 -5.14 11.03
N PHE A 198 -7.15 -5.81 9.95
CA PHE A 198 -8.05 -6.67 9.18
C PHE A 198 -8.44 -7.91 9.96
N ASN A 199 -9.71 -8.29 9.87
CA ASN A 199 -10.09 -9.65 10.18
C ASN A 199 -9.37 -10.59 9.21
N THR A 200 -8.94 -11.74 9.70
CA THR A 200 -8.23 -12.74 8.90
C THR A 200 -8.96 -13.07 7.60
N ILE A 201 -8.25 -12.98 6.50
CA ILE A 201 -8.72 -13.37 5.18
C ILE A 201 -7.89 -14.56 4.72
N THR A 202 -8.53 -15.59 4.19
CA THR A 202 -7.84 -16.65 3.42
C THR A 202 -7.79 -16.19 1.97
N PRO A 203 -6.61 -15.81 1.44
CA PRO A 203 -6.51 -15.34 0.07
C PRO A 203 -6.84 -16.43 -0.94
N ASN A 204 -7.67 -16.10 -1.94
CA ASN A 204 -8.14 -17.05 -2.95
C ASN A 204 -7.63 -16.74 -4.37
N GLY A 205 -6.85 -15.67 -4.55
CA GLY A 205 -6.26 -15.29 -5.81
C GLY A 205 -4.92 -15.96 -6.11
N CYS A 206 -4.29 -15.56 -7.21
CA CYS A 206 -3.03 -16.15 -7.65
C CYS A 206 -1.89 -15.83 -6.68
N GLY A 207 -0.99 -16.80 -6.48
CA GLY A 207 0.18 -16.61 -5.61
C GLY A 207 -0.18 -16.28 -4.16
N SER A 208 -1.29 -16.85 -3.66
CA SER A 208 -1.82 -16.59 -2.30
C SER A 208 -2.16 -15.12 -2.05
N HIS A 209 -2.50 -14.36 -3.07
CA HIS A 209 -3.00 -12.99 -2.95
C HIS A 209 -4.54 -12.95 -2.84
N PRO A 210 -5.12 -11.84 -2.36
CA PRO A 210 -6.56 -11.66 -2.35
C PRO A 210 -7.15 -11.65 -3.77
N ASP A 211 -8.24 -12.41 -3.99
CA ASP A 211 -9.04 -12.33 -5.21
C ASP A 211 -10.00 -11.11 -5.18
N LEU A 212 -10.80 -10.93 -6.24
CA LEU A 212 -11.76 -9.83 -6.31
C LEU A 212 -12.80 -9.84 -5.19
N ASN A 213 -13.19 -11.02 -4.70
CA ASN A 213 -14.13 -11.17 -3.60
C ASN A 213 -13.46 -10.85 -2.25
N ASP A 214 -12.20 -11.26 -2.09
CA ASP A 214 -11.40 -10.91 -0.91
C ASP A 214 -11.16 -9.40 -0.84
N HIS A 215 -10.83 -8.75 -1.97
CA HIS A 215 -10.74 -7.28 -2.05
C HIS A 215 -12.07 -6.59 -1.71
N LYS A 216 -13.20 -7.19 -2.09
CA LYS A 216 -14.52 -6.69 -1.67
C LYS A 216 -14.70 -6.77 -0.15
N LYS A 217 -14.37 -7.91 0.47
CA LYS A 217 -14.42 -8.07 1.93
C LYS A 217 -13.51 -7.08 2.67
N MET A 218 -12.28 -6.87 2.16
CA MET A 218 -11.37 -5.85 2.68
C MET A 218 -12.00 -4.46 2.63
N THR A 219 -12.62 -4.12 1.49
CA THR A 219 -13.31 -2.85 1.30
C THR A 219 -14.45 -2.66 2.31
N GLU A 220 -15.29 -3.69 2.50
CA GLU A 220 -16.41 -3.67 3.44
C GLU A 220 -15.95 -3.43 4.89
N GLN A 221 -14.81 -3.99 5.29
CA GLN A 221 -14.20 -3.75 6.61
C GLN A 221 -13.66 -2.32 6.73
N LEU A 222 -13.06 -1.78 5.67
CA LEU A 222 -12.36 -0.49 5.69
C LEU A 222 -13.30 0.73 5.55
N ILE A 223 -14.44 0.61 4.86
CA ILE A 223 -15.36 1.75 4.65
C ILE A 223 -15.76 2.43 5.97
N PRO A 224 -16.20 1.71 7.04
CA PRO A 224 -16.54 2.36 8.30
C PRO A 224 -15.34 3.07 8.95
N PHE A 225 -14.15 2.48 8.86
CA PHE A 225 -12.92 3.06 9.37
C PHE A 225 -12.58 4.38 8.66
N PHE A 226 -12.56 4.39 7.33
CA PHE A 226 -12.27 5.60 6.54
C PHE A 226 -13.31 6.71 6.73
N LYS A 227 -14.57 6.37 6.98
CA LYS A 227 -15.63 7.39 7.28
C LYS A 227 -15.43 8.09 8.62
N ASN A 228 -14.66 7.48 9.53
CA ASN A 228 -14.39 8.02 10.87
C ASN A 228 -13.03 8.74 10.99
N LEU A 229 -12.23 8.74 9.90
CA LEU A 229 -11.02 9.53 9.81
C LEU A 229 -11.35 10.99 9.48
#